data_5bbe5f66c059533b7146fff1e7b2c6ad
#
_entry.id   5bbe5f66c059533b7146fff1e7b2c6ad
#
_cell.length_a   1.000
_cell.length_b   1.000
_cell.length_c   1.000
_cell.angle_alpha   90.00
_cell.angle_beta   90.00
_cell.angle_gamma   90.00
#
_symmetry.space_group_name_H-M   'P 1'
#
loop_
_entity.id
_entity.type
_entity.pdbx_description
1 polymer ?
#
loop_
_entity_poly.entity_id
_entity_poly.type
_entity_poly.pdbx_seq_one_letter_code
_entity_poly.pdbx_strand_id
1 'polypeptide(L)'
;CIRDRIGTTAETIFKAEDRQAFKDTMEKIGEPCAASQVVHNVQDGIKFTNTIGYPVVLRPAYTLGGSGGGIAHNETELVEILTNGLRLSRVGEVLVERCIAGWKEIEYEVMRDANGNCITVCNMENIDPVGVHTGDSIVVAPSQTLGDKEYQMLRTSALNIISELNITGGCNVQYALNPDSFEYCVIEVNPRVSRSSALASKATGYPIAKVAAKIALGYTLDEIKNAITGKTYASFEPMLDYCVVKIPRLPFDKFITAKRTLTTQMKATGEVMSICN
;
A
#
# COMPACT_ATOMS: atom_id res chain seq x y z
N CYS A 1 -19.41 17.39 23.67
CA CYS A 1 -19.58 17.33 22.21
C CYS A 1 -19.53 15.87 21.79
N ILE A 2 -20.63 15.36 21.24
CA ILE A 2 -20.65 14.06 20.60
C ILE A 2 -20.00 14.29 19.24
N ARG A 3 -18.89 13.60 18.97
CA ARG A 3 -18.25 13.56 17.66
C ARG A 3 -18.40 12.14 17.12
N ASP A 4 -19.40 11.95 16.28
CA ASP A 4 -19.57 10.68 15.60
C ASP A 4 -18.65 10.62 14.38
N ARG A 5 -18.16 9.43 14.09
CA ARG A 5 -17.43 9.11 12.87
C ARG A 5 -18.34 8.27 11.98
N ILE A 6 -18.53 8.69 10.73
CA ILE A 6 -19.19 7.93 9.68
C ILE A 6 -18.14 7.26 8.79
N GLY A 7 -18.50 6.16 8.16
CA GLY A 7 -17.59 5.35 7.34
C GLY A 7 -16.70 4.44 8.18
N THR A 8 -15.41 4.32 7.83
CA THR A 8 -14.45 3.44 8.49
C THR A 8 -14.28 3.78 9.98
N THR A 9 -14.38 2.78 10.86
CA THR A 9 -14.30 2.96 12.32
C THR A 9 -12.88 3.23 12.81
N ALA A 10 -12.74 3.79 14.01
CA ALA A 10 -11.44 4.00 14.63
C ALA A 10 -10.70 2.69 14.91
N GLU A 11 -11.42 1.62 15.27
CA GLU A 11 -10.86 0.28 15.47
C GLU A 11 -10.27 -0.28 14.17
N THR A 12 -11.00 -0.17 13.06
CA THR A 12 -10.53 -0.59 11.74
C THR A 12 -9.27 0.17 11.33
N ILE A 13 -9.24 1.50 11.55
CA ILE A 13 -8.06 2.32 11.27
C ILE A 13 -6.87 1.86 12.11
N PHE A 14 -7.08 1.59 13.40
CA PHE A 14 -6.03 1.08 14.28
C PHE A 14 -5.47 -0.25 13.77
N LYS A 15 -6.34 -1.21 13.41
CA LYS A 15 -5.92 -2.52 12.85
C LYS A 15 -5.14 -2.40 11.54
N ALA A 16 -5.43 -1.39 10.74
CA ALA A 16 -4.76 -1.18 9.46
C ALA A 16 -3.44 -0.40 9.59
N GLU A 17 -3.31 0.51 10.56
CA GLU A 17 -2.16 1.41 10.69
C GLU A 17 -1.16 0.98 11.77
N ASP A 18 -1.60 0.26 12.83
CA ASP A 18 -0.69 -0.30 13.81
C ASP A 18 -0.02 -1.56 13.25
N ARG A 19 1.30 -1.58 13.27
CA ARG A 19 2.10 -2.64 12.62
C ARG A 19 1.83 -4.03 13.17
N GLN A 20 1.70 -4.16 14.50
CA GLN A 20 1.48 -5.47 15.12
C GLN A 20 0.04 -5.92 14.89
N ALA A 21 -0.93 -5.05 15.11
CA ALA A 21 -2.35 -5.36 14.87
C ALA A 21 -2.62 -5.70 13.39
N PHE A 22 -1.94 -5.02 12.46
CA PHE A 22 -2.00 -5.33 11.04
C PHE A 22 -1.45 -6.72 10.74
N LYS A 23 -0.24 -7.01 11.23
CA LYS A 23 0.40 -8.32 11.05
C LYS A 23 -0.46 -9.45 11.61
N ASP A 24 -0.94 -9.32 12.84
CA ASP A 24 -1.81 -10.32 13.48
C ASP A 24 -3.10 -10.54 12.68
N THR A 25 -3.67 -9.46 12.10
CA THR A 25 -4.86 -9.54 11.27
C THR A 25 -4.57 -10.27 9.96
N MET A 26 -3.45 -9.98 9.31
CA MET A 26 -3.04 -10.67 8.07
C MET A 26 -2.75 -12.14 8.31
N GLU A 27 -2.01 -12.47 9.37
CA GLU A 27 -1.74 -13.86 9.77
C GLU A 27 -3.03 -14.66 10.02
N LYS A 28 -4.02 -14.04 10.66
CA LYS A 28 -5.33 -14.67 10.93
C LYS A 28 -6.05 -15.13 9.67
N ILE A 29 -5.93 -14.39 8.57
CA ILE A 29 -6.57 -14.71 7.28
C ILE A 29 -5.61 -15.41 6.29
N GLY A 30 -4.39 -15.71 6.71
CA GLY A 30 -3.39 -16.39 5.88
C GLY A 30 -2.79 -15.49 4.79
N GLU A 31 -2.89 -14.17 4.92
CA GLU A 31 -2.28 -13.22 3.99
C GLU A 31 -0.81 -12.98 4.37
N PRO A 32 0.13 -13.14 3.42
CA PRO A 32 1.55 -13.04 3.73
C PRO A 32 1.99 -11.59 3.92
N CYS A 33 2.68 -11.31 5.03
CA CYS A 33 3.46 -10.10 5.25
C CYS A 33 4.96 -10.40 5.19
N ALA A 34 5.78 -9.39 4.93
CA ALA A 34 7.22 -9.56 5.02
C ALA A 34 7.61 -10.01 6.44
N ALA A 35 8.44 -11.06 6.53
CA ALA A 35 8.92 -11.56 7.81
C ALA A 35 9.64 -10.43 8.56
N SER A 36 9.18 -10.12 9.75
CA SER A 36 9.66 -8.97 10.52
C SER A 36 9.62 -9.22 12.02
N GLN A 37 10.53 -8.58 12.73
CA GLN A 37 10.59 -8.61 14.20
C GLN A 37 11.07 -7.26 14.74
N VAL A 38 10.41 -6.77 15.77
CA VAL A 38 10.91 -5.65 16.57
C VAL A 38 12.01 -6.16 17.49
N VAL A 39 13.14 -5.48 17.48
CA VAL A 39 14.30 -5.83 18.33
C VAL A 39 14.70 -4.64 19.19
N HIS A 40 15.18 -4.94 20.40
CA HIS A 40 15.63 -3.94 21.39
C HIS A 40 17.16 -3.96 21.60
N ASN A 41 17.85 -4.90 20.98
CA ASN A 41 19.29 -5.02 21.03
C ASN A 41 19.82 -5.68 19.75
N VAL A 42 21.14 -5.54 19.54
CA VAL A 42 21.82 -6.05 18.33
C VAL A 42 21.79 -7.57 18.24
N GLN A 43 21.89 -8.28 19.36
CA GLN A 43 21.95 -9.73 19.37
C GLN A 43 20.65 -10.38 18.90
N ASP A 44 19.50 -9.83 19.28
CA ASP A 44 18.19 -10.31 18.82
C ASP A 44 18.02 -10.01 17.32
N GLY A 45 18.53 -8.89 16.83
CA GLY A 45 18.56 -8.58 15.41
C GLY A 45 19.38 -9.59 14.60
N ILE A 46 20.59 -9.94 15.08
CA ILE A 46 21.44 -10.97 14.43
C ILE A 46 20.71 -12.32 14.43
N LYS A 47 20.15 -12.74 15.56
CA LYS A 47 19.42 -14.02 15.65
C LYS A 47 18.26 -14.08 14.66
N PHE A 48 17.44 -13.03 14.61
CA PHE A 48 16.31 -12.99 13.70
C PHE A 48 16.77 -12.97 12.23
N THR A 49 17.76 -12.14 11.89
CA THR A 49 18.28 -12.06 10.52
C THR A 49 18.84 -13.39 10.05
N ASN A 50 19.48 -14.16 10.93
CA ASN A 50 19.97 -15.51 10.61
C ASN A 50 18.83 -16.49 10.25
N THR A 51 17.58 -16.23 10.67
CA THR A 51 16.41 -17.05 10.28
C THR A 51 15.82 -16.67 8.95
N ILE A 52 15.87 -15.39 8.57
CA ILE A 52 15.23 -14.86 7.36
C ILE A 52 16.21 -14.59 6.21
N GLY A 53 17.53 -14.55 6.50
CA GLY A 53 18.58 -14.26 5.53
C GLY A 53 18.75 -12.78 5.23
N TYR A 54 19.79 -12.47 4.44
CA TYR A 54 20.08 -11.12 3.93
C TYR A 54 19.59 -10.97 2.48
N PRO A 55 19.32 -9.74 2.01
CA PRO A 55 19.35 -8.47 2.74
C PRO A 55 18.14 -8.27 3.65
N VAL A 56 18.29 -7.41 4.67
CA VAL A 56 17.23 -7.00 5.59
C VAL A 56 17.10 -5.48 5.64
N VAL A 57 15.87 -5.00 5.82
CA VAL A 57 15.54 -3.58 6.03
C VAL A 57 15.45 -3.31 7.53
N LEU A 58 16.06 -2.22 7.98
CA LEU A 58 16.03 -1.78 9.37
C LEU A 58 15.30 -0.43 9.47
N ARG A 59 14.29 -0.37 10.32
CA ARG A 59 13.45 0.81 10.51
C ARG A 59 13.35 1.15 11.99
N PRO A 60 14.11 2.14 12.49
CA PRO A 60 13.99 2.60 13.87
C PRO A 60 12.59 3.14 14.14
N ALA A 61 12.03 2.83 15.31
CA ALA A 61 10.72 3.31 15.70
C ALA A 61 10.78 4.81 16.04
N TYR A 62 9.73 5.55 15.67
CA TYR A 62 9.53 6.97 15.96
C TYR A 62 10.68 7.89 15.52
N THR A 63 11.32 7.60 14.39
CA THR A 63 12.30 8.48 13.75
C THR A 63 11.67 9.28 12.62
N LEU A 64 12.13 10.51 12.42
CA LEU A 64 11.64 11.37 11.34
C LEU A 64 12.40 11.07 10.04
N GLY A 65 11.67 10.94 8.94
CA GLY A 65 12.24 10.86 7.59
C GLY A 65 13.13 9.64 7.35
N GLY A 66 12.95 8.53 8.08
CA GLY A 66 13.74 7.31 7.90
C GLY A 66 15.15 7.39 8.47
N SER A 67 15.42 8.36 9.36
CA SER A 67 16.74 8.56 9.99
C SER A 67 17.17 7.31 10.79
N GLY A 68 18.40 6.86 10.58
CA GLY A 68 18.98 5.70 11.27
C GLY A 68 18.56 4.33 10.73
N GLY A 69 17.66 4.30 9.73
CA GLY A 69 17.29 3.09 9.02
C GLY A 69 18.19 2.84 7.80
N GLY A 70 18.10 1.65 7.23
CA GLY A 70 18.86 1.26 6.04
C GLY A 70 18.60 -0.18 5.63
N ILE A 71 19.31 -0.61 4.60
CA ILE A 71 19.34 -2.01 4.15
C ILE A 71 20.71 -2.57 4.53
N ALA A 72 20.72 -3.71 5.22
CA ALA A 72 21.92 -4.46 5.55
C ALA A 72 22.05 -5.68 4.64
N HIS A 73 23.19 -5.82 3.98
CA HIS A 73 23.49 -6.93 3.08
C HIS A 73 24.34 -8.02 3.76
N ASN A 74 24.85 -7.75 4.94
CA ASN A 74 25.70 -8.64 5.73
C ASN A 74 25.62 -8.27 7.22
N GLU A 75 26.22 -9.11 8.08
CA GLU A 75 26.19 -8.93 9.53
C GLU A 75 26.89 -7.65 9.99
N THR A 76 27.97 -7.25 9.33
CA THR A 76 28.72 -6.03 9.69
C THR A 76 27.84 -4.79 9.50
N GLU A 77 27.18 -4.67 8.35
CA GLU A 77 26.22 -3.59 8.06
C GLU A 77 25.01 -3.65 9.01
N LEU A 78 24.50 -4.85 9.30
CA LEU A 78 23.42 -5.04 10.25
C LEU A 78 23.75 -4.46 11.62
N VAL A 79 24.93 -4.82 12.18
CA VAL A 79 25.37 -4.35 13.49
C VAL A 79 25.52 -2.83 13.52
N GLU A 80 26.12 -2.24 12.48
CA GLU A 80 26.31 -0.79 12.38
C GLU A 80 24.96 -0.05 12.35
N ILE A 81 24.06 -0.46 11.45
CA ILE A 81 22.76 0.20 11.28
C ILE A 81 21.88 -0.01 12.53
N LEU A 82 21.86 -1.22 13.11
CA LEU A 82 21.11 -1.50 14.35
C LEU A 82 21.60 -0.65 15.52
N THR A 83 22.92 -0.58 15.74
CA THR A 83 23.50 0.21 16.82
C THR A 83 23.10 1.68 16.71
N ASN A 84 23.18 2.25 15.51
CA ASN A 84 22.77 3.62 15.26
C ASN A 84 21.24 3.80 15.37
N GLY A 85 20.46 2.86 14.82
CA GLY A 85 19.00 2.88 14.84
C GLY A 85 18.43 2.82 16.26
N LEU A 86 18.94 1.91 17.10
CA LEU A 86 18.56 1.78 18.51
C LEU A 86 18.87 3.04 19.31
N ARG A 87 20.01 3.68 19.02
CA ARG A 87 20.39 4.97 19.66
C ARG A 87 19.47 6.12 19.26
N LEU A 88 19.02 6.16 17.99
CA LEU A 88 18.17 7.23 17.46
C LEU A 88 16.69 7.02 17.75
N SER A 89 16.26 5.79 17.96
CA SER A 89 14.89 5.47 18.36
C SER A 89 14.62 5.98 19.77
N ARG A 90 13.55 6.77 19.94
CA ARG A 90 13.16 7.30 21.24
C ARG A 90 12.73 6.24 22.24
N VAL A 91 12.34 5.08 21.76
CA VAL A 91 11.89 3.93 22.58
C VAL A 91 12.88 2.77 22.55
N GLY A 92 14.04 2.92 21.87
CA GLY A 92 15.06 1.88 21.79
C GLY A 92 14.63 0.66 20.98
N GLU A 93 13.81 0.86 19.94
CA GLU A 93 13.26 -0.20 19.11
C GLU A 93 13.65 -0.02 17.65
N VAL A 94 13.99 -1.12 16.99
CA VAL A 94 14.20 -1.19 15.54
C VAL A 94 13.41 -2.38 14.99
N LEU A 95 12.62 -2.15 13.93
CA LEU A 95 12.03 -3.22 13.15
C LEU A 95 13.10 -3.75 12.19
N VAL A 96 13.36 -5.05 12.25
CA VAL A 96 14.15 -5.81 11.27
C VAL A 96 13.17 -6.57 10.37
N GLU A 97 13.30 -6.42 9.08
CA GLU A 97 12.34 -6.94 8.10
C GLU A 97 13.05 -7.53 6.89
N ARG A 98 12.55 -8.66 6.35
CA ARG A 98 13.04 -9.22 5.08
C ARG A 98 12.97 -8.17 3.99
N CYS A 99 14.06 -7.95 3.28
CA CYS A 99 14.10 -7.02 2.17
C CYS A 99 13.37 -7.61 0.95
N ILE A 100 12.37 -6.89 0.49
CA ILE A 100 11.60 -7.18 -0.74
C ILE A 100 11.83 -6.10 -1.80
N ALA A 101 12.91 -5.31 -1.66
CA ALA A 101 13.28 -4.33 -2.67
C ALA A 101 13.51 -5.00 -4.03
N GLY A 102 13.04 -4.35 -5.09
CA GLY A 102 13.11 -4.90 -6.44
C GLY A 102 11.93 -5.77 -6.85
N TRP A 103 11.04 -6.15 -5.92
CA TRP A 103 9.78 -6.81 -6.29
C TRP A 103 8.84 -5.83 -7.00
N LYS A 104 7.93 -6.36 -7.82
CA LYS A 104 6.88 -5.55 -8.45
C LYS A 104 5.98 -4.96 -7.37
N GLU A 105 5.60 -3.70 -7.51
CA GLU A 105 4.64 -3.05 -6.63
C GLU A 105 3.29 -2.94 -7.32
N ILE A 106 2.29 -3.60 -6.75
CA ILE A 106 0.93 -3.69 -7.30
C ILE A 106 -0.06 -3.10 -6.31
N GLU A 107 -1.00 -2.32 -6.81
CA GLU A 107 -2.04 -1.69 -5.99
C GLU A 107 -3.43 -2.11 -6.44
N TYR A 108 -4.34 -2.28 -5.48
CA TYR A 108 -5.77 -2.45 -5.71
C TYR A 108 -6.57 -1.39 -4.97
N GLU A 109 -7.41 -0.68 -5.71
CA GLU A 109 -8.46 0.15 -5.13
C GLU A 109 -9.71 -0.69 -4.97
N VAL A 110 -10.20 -0.79 -3.74
CA VAL A 110 -11.31 -1.68 -3.36
C VAL A 110 -12.39 -0.85 -2.69
N MET A 111 -13.65 -1.22 -2.94
CA MET A 111 -14.81 -0.63 -2.29
C MET A 111 -15.61 -1.71 -1.56
N ARG A 112 -16.09 -1.40 -0.36
CA ARG A 112 -16.96 -2.29 0.42
C ARG A 112 -18.04 -1.49 1.15
N ASP A 113 -19.29 -1.97 1.13
CA ASP A 113 -20.38 -1.39 1.90
C ASP A 113 -20.61 -2.11 3.25
N ALA A 114 -21.57 -1.61 4.03
CA ALA A 114 -21.90 -2.17 5.34
C ALA A 114 -22.53 -3.58 5.28
N ASN A 115 -23.12 -3.96 4.14
CA ASN A 115 -23.71 -5.29 3.92
C ASN A 115 -22.66 -6.33 3.47
N GLY A 116 -21.41 -5.91 3.27
CA GLY A 116 -20.33 -6.79 2.83
C GLY A 116 -20.21 -6.94 1.32
N ASN A 117 -21.00 -6.23 0.51
CA ASN A 117 -20.76 -6.17 -0.92
C ASN A 117 -19.41 -5.53 -1.18
N CYS A 118 -18.58 -6.17 -1.99
CA CYS A 118 -17.20 -5.77 -2.18
C CYS A 118 -16.80 -5.89 -3.65
N ILE A 119 -16.09 -4.90 -4.17
CA ILE A 119 -15.59 -4.87 -5.55
C ILE A 119 -14.17 -4.32 -5.61
N THR A 120 -13.42 -4.72 -6.63
CA THR A 120 -12.20 -4.02 -7.04
C THR A 120 -12.55 -2.95 -8.08
N VAL A 121 -12.14 -1.71 -7.83
CA VAL A 121 -12.40 -0.60 -8.76
C VAL A 121 -11.31 -0.49 -9.80
N CYS A 122 -10.06 -0.69 -9.38
CA CYS A 122 -8.90 -0.56 -10.25
C CYS A 122 -7.75 -1.39 -9.70
N ASN A 123 -7.05 -2.03 -10.61
CA ASN A 123 -5.73 -2.62 -10.39
C ASN A 123 -4.70 -1.71 -11.06
N MET A 124 -3.60 -1.46 -10.39
CA MET A 124 -2.53 -0.58 -10.85
C MET A 124 -1.17 -1.22 -10.60
N GLU A 125 -0.22 -0.90 -11.45
CA GLU A 125 1.17 -1.37 -11.35
C GLU A 125 2.12 -0.18 -11.33
N ASN A 126 3.01 -0.15 -10.34
CA ASN A 126 4.12 0.79 -10.29
C ASN A 126 5.26 0.26 -11.17
N ILE A 127 5.74 1.08 -12.12
CA ILE A 127 6.85 0.69 -13.01
C ILE A 127 8.16 0.65 -12.23
N ASP A 128 8.31 1.54 -11.25
CA ASP A 128 9.41 1.49 -10.31
C ASP A 128 9.15 0.39 -9.27
N PRO A 129 10.15 -0.43 -8.94
CA PRO A 129 9.98 -1.54 -8.00
C PRO A 129 9.81 -1.07 -6.55
N VAL A 130 9.41 -1.98 -5.68
CA VAL A 130 9.39 -1.77 -4.22
C VAL A 130 10.72 -1.18 -3.75
N GLY A 131 10.62 -0.11 -2.98
CA GLY A 131 11.76 0.71 -2.52
C GLY A 131 11.72 2.14 -3.05
N VAL A 132 10.90 2.41 -4.08
CA VAL A 132 10.55 3.76 -4.54
C VAL A 132 9.17 4.11 -4.00
N HIS A 133 9.00 5.35 -3.50
CA HIS A 133 7.69 5.80 -3.01
C HIS A 133 6.67 5.84 -4.15
N THR A 134 5.48 5.26 -3.96
CA THR A 134 4.42 5.18 -4.98
C THR A 134 4.04 6.52 -5.58
N GLY A 135 4.11 7.61 -4.79
CA GLY A 135 3.91 8.98 -5.26
C GLY A 135 4.93 9.45 -6.29
N ASP A 136 6.13 8.89 -6.27
CA ASP A 136 7.26 9.22 -7.16
C ASP A 136 7.38 8.24 -8.34
N SER A 137 6.65 7.13 -8.31
CA SER A 137 6.65 6.11 -9.35
C SER A 137 5.78 6.51 -10.55
N ILE A 138 6.16 6.01 -11.73
CA ILE A 138 5.26 5.95 -12.88
C ILE A 138 4.29 4.78 -12.61
N VAL A 139 2.98 5.05 -12.72
CA VAL A 139 1.93 4.05 -12.46
C VAL A 139 1.10 3.82 -13.70
N VAL A 140 0.82 2.57 -14.01
CA VAL A 140 -0.05 2.17 -15.12
C VAL A 140 -1.32 1.49 -14.60
N ALA A 141 -2.43 1.76 -15.25
CA ALA A 141 -3.73 1.15 -14.96
C ALA A 141 -4.43 0.75 -16.28
N PRO A 142 -4.88 -0.51 -16.41
CA PRO A 142 -4.64 -1.64 -15.50
C PRO A 142 -3.18 -2.09 -15.52
N SER A 143 -2.78 -2.99 -14.60
CA SER A 143 -1.47 -3.65 -14.63
C SER A 143 -1.19 -4.27 -15.98
N GLN A 144 0.03 -4.07 -16.49
CA GLN A 144 0.41 -4.51 -17.84
C GLN A 144 1.26 -5.79 -17.84
N THR A 145 1.89 -6.13 -16.72
CA THR A 145 2.82 -7.26 -16.63
C THR A 145 2.31 -8.43 -15.80
N LEU A 146 1.07 -8.38 -15.30
CA LEU A 146 0.44 -9.47 -14.58
C LEU A 146 -0.24 -10.45 -15.54
N GLY A 147 -0.01 -11.73 -15.32
CA GLY A 147 -0.86 -12.79 -15.88
C GLY A 147 -2.20 -12.86 -15.12
N ASP A 148 -3.22 -13.46 -15.74
CA ASP A 148 -4.55 -13.59 -15.13
C ASP A 148 -4.51 -14.26 -13.74
N LYS A 149 -3.67 -15.29 -13.57
CA LYS A 149 -3.52 -16.00 -12.30
C LYS A 149 -2.99 -15.08 -11.19
N GLU A 150 -1.99 -14.25 -11.48
CA GLU A 150 -1.45 -13.27 -10.53
C GLU A 150 -2.49 -12.20 -10.21
N TYR A 151 -3.16 -11.69 -11.24
CA TYR A 151 -4.25 -10.71 -11.09
C TYR A 151 -5.35 -11.23 -10.16
N GLN A 152 -5.88 -12.44 -10.42
CA GLN A 152 -6.98 -13.01 -9.62
C GLN A 152 -6.54 -13.35 -8.19
N MET A 153 -5.30 -13.81 -8.00
CA MET A 153 -4.73 -14.09 -6.70
C MET A 153 -4.70 -12.82 -5.83
N LEU A 154 -4.11 -11.74 -6.33
CA LEU A 154 -4.02 -10.47 -5.60
C LEU A 154 -5.39 -9.79 -5.43
N ARG A 155 -6.28 -9.93 -6.43
CA ARG A 155 -7.66 -9.46 -6.33
C ARG A 155 -8.40 -10.17 -5.18
N THR A 156 -8.30 -11.48 -5.11
CA THR A 156 -8.93 -12.27 -4.04
C THR A 156 -8.40 -11.88 -2.66
N SER A 157 -7.07 -11.74 -2.55
CA SER A 157 -6.42 -11.24 -1.34
C SER A 157 -6.98 -9.86 -0.94
N ALA A 158 -7.07 -8.91 -1.86
CA ALA A 158 -7.59 -7.57 -1.58
C ALA A 158 -9.04 -7.58 -1.03
N LEU A 159 -9.89 -8.44 -1.60
CA LEU A 159 -11.27 -8.61 -1.13
C LEU A 159 -11.34 -9.27 0.26
N ASN A 160 -10.47 -10.24 0.55
CA ASN A 160 -10.37 -10.87 1.85
C ASN A 160 -9.92 -9.86 2.91
N ILE A 161 -8.89 -9.09 2.62
CA ILE A 161 -8.31 -8.09 3.53
C ILE A 161 -9.34 -7.00 3.89
N ILE A 162 -10.00 -6.40 2.89
CA ILE A 162 -11.00 -5.34 3.17
C ILE A 162 -12.17 -5.88 3.99
N SER A 163 -12.53 -7.15 3.77
CA SER A 163 -13.61 -7.82 4.50
C SER A 163 -13.22 -8.12 5.94
N GLU A 164 -12.03 -8.66 6.20
CA GLU A 164 -11.53 -8.95 7.56
C GLU A 164 -11.33 -7.67 8.38
N LEU A 165 -10.78 -6.62 7.78
CA LEU A 165 -10.64 -5.32 8.42
C LEU A 165 -11.98 -4.61 8.64
N ASN A 166 -13.07 -5.14 8.08
CA ASN A 166 -14.42 -4.56 8.13
C ASN A 166 -14.45 -3.09 7.71
N ILE A 167 -13.71 -2.78 6.64
CA ILE A 167 -13.67 -1.42 6.10
C ILE A 167 -15.02 -1.11 5.44
N THR A 168 -15.56 0.06 5.72
CA THR A 168 -16.79 0.58 5.09
C THR A 168 -16.44 1.83 4.28
N GLY A 169 -16.44 1.69 2.97
CA GLY A 169 -16.00 2.72 2.02
C GLY A 169 -14.90 2.21 1.10
N GLY A 170 -13.99 3.09 0.72
CA GLY A 170 -12.85 2.76 -0.14
C GLY A 170 -11.59 2.47 0.64
N CYS A 171 -10.76 1.58 0.11
CA CYS A 171 -9.40 1.40 0.58
C CYS A 171 -8.44 1.10 -0.57
N ASN A 172 -7.16 1.36 -0.33
CA ASN A 172 -6.07 0.98 -1.19
C ASN A 172 -5.27 -0.14 -0.51
N VAL A 173 -5.01 -1.21 -1.24
CA VAL A 173 -4.16 -2.33 -0.79
C VAL A 173 -2.93 -2.37 -1.67
N GLN A 174 -1.74 -2.39 -1.06
CA GLN A 174 -0.45 -2.41 -1.76
C GLN A 174 0.24 -3.75 -1.52
N TYR A 175 0.75 -4.31 -2.61
CA TYR A 175 1.43 -5.59 -2.66
C TYR A 175 2.83 -5.48 -3.22
N ALA A 176 3.75 -6.26 -2.68
CA ALA A 176 4.98 -6.66 -3.34
C ALA A 176 4.77 -8.04 -3.97
N LEU A 177 5.00 -8.19 -5.25
CA LEU A 177 4.94 -9.46 -5.98
C LEU A 177 6.33 -9.82 -6.49
N ASN A 178 6.80 -11.01 -6.15
CA ASN A 178 8.07 -11.52 -6.65
C ASN A 178 8.01 -11.64 -8.19
N PRO A 179 8.96 -11.05 -8.95
CA PRO A 179 8.91 -11.07 -10.41
C PRO A 179 9.08 -12.47 -11.02
N ASP A 180 9.66 -13.42 -10.26
CA ASP A 180 10.03 -14.76 -10.74
C ASP A 180 9.14 -15.87 -10.18
N SER A 181 8.14 -15.53 -9.34
CA SER A 181 7.25 -16.51 -8.71
C SER A 181 5.90 -15.90 -8.34
N PHE A 182 4.98 -16.73 -7.81
CA PHE A 182 3.71 -16.26 -7.25
C PHE A 182 3.82 -15.82 -5.77
N GLU A 183 5.03 -15.71 -5.23
CA GLU A 183 5.23 -15.21 -3.87
C GLU A 183 4.90 -13.72 -3.82
N TYR A 184 4.07 -13.32 -2.88
CA TYR A 184 3.75 -11.92 -2.65
C TYR A 184 3.73 -11.59 -1.16
N CYS A 185 3.78 -10.31 -0.85
CA CYS A 185 3.58 -9.78 0.49
C CYS A 185 2.62 -8.60 0.45
N VAL A 186 1.75 -8.51 1.45
CA VAL A 186 0.96 -7.30 1.72
C VAL A 186 1.90 -6.26 2.34
N ILE A 187 2.04 -5.10 1.70
CA ILE A 187 2.90 -4.00 2.18
C ILE A 187 2.14 -3.15 3.18
N GLU A 188 0.97 -2.65 2.76
CA GLU A 188 0.11 -1.82 3.59
C GLU A 188 -1.33 -1.78 3.06
N VAL A 189 -2.23 -1.41 3.96
CA VAL A 189 -3.62 -1.11 3.63
C VAL A 189 -3.95 0.29 4.11
N ASN A 190 -4.42 1.13 3.20
CA ASN A 190 -4.89 2.47 3.51
C ASN A 190 -6.41 2.47 3.62
N PRO A 191 -7.02 2.45 4.84
CA PRO A 191 -8.47 2.31 5.03
C PRO A 191 -9.21 3.63 4.77
N ARG A 192 -8.89 4.25 3.68
CA ARG A 192 -9.37 5.58 3.28
C ARG A 192 -9.19 5.82 1.79
N VAL A 193 -9.90 6.79 1.26
CA VAL A 193 -9.63 7.35 -0.07
C VAL A 193 -8.27 8.05 -0.06
N SER A 194 -7.46 7.82 -1.09
CA SER A 194 -6.09 8.28 -1.24
C SER A 194 -5.88 9.03 -2.57
N ARG A 195 -4.64 9.41 -2.87
CA ARG A 195 -4.32 9.97 -4.19
C ARG A 195 -4.43 8.95 -5.30
N SER A 196 -4.08 7.70 -5.04
CA SER A 196 -4.29 6.59 -5.99
C SER A 196 -5.78 6.38 -6.30
N SER A 197 -6.66 6.62 -5.34
CA SER A 197 -8.11 6.59 -5.59
C SER A 197 -8.57 7.67 -6.56
N ALA A 198 -7.94 8.85 -6.56
CA ALA A 198 -8.22 9.90 -7.54
C ALA A 198 -7.74 9.50 -8.95
N LEU A 199 -6.56 8.89 -9.04
CA LEU A 199 -6.05 8.30 -10.28
C LEU A 199 -6.99 7.22 -10.79
N ALA A 200 -7.33 6.25 -9.95
CA ALA A 200 -8.26 5.17 -10.28
C ALA A 200 -9.63 5.69 -10.72
N SER A 201 -10.16 6.72 -10.04
CA SER A 201 -11.44 7.33 -10.44
C SER A 201 -11.40 7.94 -11.83
N LYS A 202 -10.30 8.61 -12.19
CA LYS A 202 -10.13 9.16 -13.54
C LYS A 202 -9.89 8.07 -14.58
N ALA A 203 -9.10 7.05 -14.23
CA ALA A 203 -8.79 5.94 -15.13
C ALA A 203 -10.04 5.13 -15.48
N THR A 204 -10.88 4.85 -14.50
CA THR A 204 -12.02 3.93 -14.65
C THR A 204 -13.36 4.62 -14.92
N GLY A 205 -13.44 5.92 -14.69
CA GLY A 205 -14.73 6.63 -14.66
C GLY A 205 -15.60 6.25 -13.44
N TYR A 206 -15.05 5.49 -12.47
CA TYR A 206 -15.77 5.14 -11.24
C TYR A 206 -15.54 6.21 -10.17
N PRO A 207 -16.58 6.91 -9.70
CA PRO A 207 -16.40 8.05 -8.80
C PRO A 207 -16.21 7.61 -7.34
N ILE A 208 -15.03 7.08 -7.00
CA ILE A 208 -14.71 6.45 -5.70
C ILE A 208 -15.12 7.32 -4.52
N ALA A 209 -14.71 8.59 -4.49
CA ALA A 209 -15.01 9.49 -3.36
C ALA A 209 -16.52 9.73 -3.18
N LYS A 210 -17.27 9.87 -4.27
CA LYS A 210 -18.73 10.04 -4.23
C LYS A 210 -19.44 8.77 -3.74
N VAL A 211 -18.98 7.61 -4.19
CA VAL A 211 -19.53 6.32 -3.76
C VAL A 211 -19.19 6.08 -2.29
N ALA A 212 -17.95 6.31 -1.86
CA ALA A 212 -17.53 6.20 -0.46
C ALA A 212 -18.36 7.10 0.47
N ALA A 213 -18.64 8.34 0.06
CA ALA A 213 -19.49 9.24 0.83
C ALA A 213 -20.94 8.72 0.96
N LYS A 214 -21.51 8.11 -0.08
CA LYS A 214 -22.84 7.50 -0.02
C LYS A 214 -22.86 6.25 0.86
N ILE A 215 -21.83 5.40 0.77
CA ILE A 215 -21.67 4.24 1.67
C ILE A 215 -21.61 4.70 3.13
N ALA A 216 -20.88 5.76 3.43
CA ALA A 216 -20.82 6.34 4.78
C ALA A 216 -22.16 6.87 5.29
N LEU A 217 -23.09 7.16 4.40
CA LEU A 217 -24.48 7.53 4.73
C LEU A 217 -25.42 6.31 4.80
N GLY A 218 -24.91 5.09 4.63
CA GLY A 218 -25.67 3.85 4.77
C GLY A 218 -26.22 3.24 3.48
N TYR A 219 -25.89 3.81 2.31
CA TYR A 219 -26.26 3.19 1.03
C TYR A 219 -25.37 1.97 0.74
N THR A 220 -25.93 0.99 0.05
CA THR A 220 -25.20 -0.18 -0.44
C THR A 220 -24.73 0.01 -1.90
N LEU A 221 -23.74 -0.77 -2.32
CA LEU A 221 -23.15 -0.65 -3.66
C LEU A 221 -24.18 -0.90 -4.78
N ASP A 222 -25.14 -1.77 -4.55
CA ASP A 222 -26.22 -2.12 -5.49
C ASP A 222 -27.36 -1.09 -5.52
N GLU A 223 -27.45 -0.20 -4.52
CA GLU A 223 -28.40 0.92 -4.51
C GLU A 223 -27.82 2.18 -5.17
N ILE A 224 -26.49 2.31 -5.19
CA ILE A 224 -25.81 3.50 -5.70
C ILE A 224 -25.65 3.41 -7.21
N LYS A 225 -26.38 4.25 -7.96
CA LYS A 225 -26.14 4.41 -9.40
C LYS A 225 -24.81 5.11 -9.65
N ASN A 226 -24.02 4.56 -10.59
CA ASN A 226 -22.82 5.19 -11.08
C ASN A 226 -23.19 6.49 -11.81
N ALA A 227 -22.73 7.62 -11.28
CA ALA A 227 -23.09 8.94 -11.79
C ALA A 227 -22.48 9.25 -13.17
N ILE A 228 -21.45 8.52 -13.58
CA ILE A 228 -20.77 8.71 -14.87
C ILE A 228 -21.51 7.94 -15.97
N THR A 229 -21.79 6.66 -15.73
CA THR A 229 -22.51 5.83 -16.73
C THR A 229 -24.02 6.13 -16.78
N GLY A 230 -24.59 6.53 -15.64
CA GLY A 230 -26.04 6.75 -15.48
C GLY A 230 -26.88 5.47 -15.56
N LYS A 231 -26.29 4.35 -15.95
CA LYS A 231 -26.98 3.07 -16.23
C LYS A 231 -26.56 1.94 -15.28
N THR A 232 -25.27 1.84 -14.94
CA THR A 232 -24.73 0.81 -14.06
C THR A 232 -24.83 1.23 -12.59
N TYR A 233 -24.68 0.25 -11.71
CA TYR A 233 -24.61 0.46 -10.27
C TYR A 233 -23.15 0.43 -9.78
N ALA A 234 -22.91 0.93 -8.59
CA ALA A 234 -21.59 0.96 -7.99
C ALA A 234 -21.05 -0.44 -7.65
N SER A 235 -21.86 -1.47 -7.68
CA SER A 235 -21.49 -2.87 -7.53
C SER A 235 -20.84 -3.48 -8.78
N PHE A 236 -20.81 -2.77 -9.92
CA PHE A 236 -20.18 -3.25 -11.14
C PHE A 236 -18.70 -2.86 -11.17
N GLU A 237 -17.82 -3.85 -11.28
CA GLU A 237 -16.40 -3.62 -11.46
C GLU A 237 -16.11 -2.98 -12.82
N PRO A 238 -15.33 -1.90 -12.87
CA PRO A 238 -14.90 -1.33 -14.14
C PRO A 238 -13.99 -2.28 -14.91
N MET A 239 -14.17 -2.32 -16.23
CA MET A 239 -13.29 -3.01 -17.17
C MET A 239 -12.68 -1.97 -18.11
N LEU A 240 -11.35 -1.98 -18.24
CA LEU A 240 -10.62 -1.04 -19.09
C LEU A 240 -10.13 -1.75 -20.35
N ASP A 241 -10.41 -1.18 -21.50
CA ASP A 241 -9.89 -1.57 -22.81
C ASP A 241 -8.84 -0.59 -23.35
N TYR A 242 -8.31 0.27 -22.46
CA TYR A 242 -7.26 1.24 -22.71
C TYR A 242 -6.26 1.27 -21.54
N CYS A 243 -5.13 1.88 -21.77
CA CYS A 243 -4.10 2.05 -20.74
C CYS A 243 -4.05 3.49 -20.25
N VAL A 244 -3.91 3.65 -18.95
CA VAL A 244 -3.71 4.95 -18.31
C VAL A 244 -2.35 4.99 -17.64
N VAL A 245 -1.56 6.02 -17.94
CA VAL A 245 -0.23 6.21 -17.39
C VAL A 245 -0.19 7.47 -16.55
N LYS A 246 0.17 7.34 -15.28
CA LYS A 246 0.46 8.46 -14.38
C LYS A 246 1.97 8.69 -14.34
N ILE A 247 2.40 9.93 -14.57
CA ILE A 247 3.80 10.35 -14.46
C ILE A 247 3.91 11.42 -13.36
N PRO A 248 4.80 11.24 -12.37
CA PRO A 248 5.00 12.22 -11.30
C PRO A 248 5.71 13.47 -11.80
N ARG A 249 5.38 14.62 -11.23
CA ARG A 249 6.14 15.85 -11.39
C ARG A 249 7.18 15.97 -10.28
N LEU A 250 8.45 15.90 -10.65
CA LEU A 250 9.60 15.99 -9.77
C LEU A 250 10.27 17.37 -9.91
N PRO A 251 9.99 18.37 -9.05
CA PRO A 251 10.44 19.76 -9.22
C PRO A 251 11.85 19.98 -8.68
N PHE A 252 12.83 19.20 -9.14
CA PHE A 252 14.24 19.33 -8.77
C PHE A 252 14.90 20.65 -9.24
N ASP A 253 14.27 21.31 -10.17
CA ASP A 253 14.64 22.66 -10.60
C ASP A 253 14.39 23.72 -9.51
N LYS A 254 13.36 23.51 -8.67
CA LYS A 254 13.03 24.37 -7.52
C LYS A 254 13.74 23.96 -6.25
N PHE A 255 13.91 22.67 -6.02
CA PHE A 255 14.51 22.09 -4.81
C PHE A 255 15.94 21.60 -5.11
N ILE A 256 16.85 22.55 -5.36
CA ILE A 256 18.22 22.29 -5.79
C ILE A 256 19.07 21.48 -4.81
N THR A 257 18.70 21.48 -3.52
CA THR A 257 19.37 20.69 -2.48
C THR A 257 18.82 19.28 -2.32
N ALA A 258 17.69 18.96 -2.96
CA ALA A 258 17.11 17.64 -2.89
C ALA A 258 17.92 16.63 -3.71
N LYS A 259 18.16 15.46 -3.13
CA LYS A 259 18.78 14.35 -3.87
C LYS A 259 17.85 13.91 -5.00
N ARG A 260 18.40 13.80 -6.22
CA ARG A 260 17.64 13.44 -7.43
C ARG A 260 17.37 11.94 -7.58
N THR A 261 17.86 11.12 -6.67
CA THR A 261 17.57 9.67 -6.62
C THR A 261 16.22 9.42 -5.99
N LEU A 262 15.39 8.55 -6.60
CA LEU A 262 14.14 8.08 -6.03
C LEU A 262 14.42 7.12 -4.86
N THR A 263 13.63 7.26 -3.81
CA THR A 263 13.75 6.46 -2.57
C THR A 263 12.36 6.29 -1.95
N THR A 264 12.27 5.71 -0.77
CA THR A 264 11.04 5.62 0.02
C THR A 264 10.49 6.98 0.48
N GLN A 265 11.26 8.08 0.34
CA GLN A 265 10.78 9.43 0.62
C GLN A 265 10.18 10.06 -0.63
N MET A 266 8.94 10.52 -0.51
CA MET A 266 8.24 11.19 -1.60
C MET A 266 8.86 12.55 -1.94
N LYS A 267 9.09 12.80 -3.24
CA LYS A 267 9.67 14.04 -3.79
C LYS A 267 8.75 14.72 -4.81
N ALA A 268 7.79 13.98 -5.35
CA ALA A 268 6.82 14.52 -6.30
C ALA A 268 5.88 15.55 -5.65
N THR A 269 5.57 16.60 -6.38
CA THR A 269 4.63 17.66 -5.95
C THR A 269 3.35 17.70 -6.76
N GLY A 270 3.24 16.87 -7.77
CA GLY A 270 2.09 16.76 -8.65
C GLY A 270 2.26 15.59 -9.59
N GLU A 271 1.27 15.41 -10.44
CA GLU A 271 1.24 14.33 -11.42
C GLU A 271 0.50 14.75 -12.67
N VAL A 272 0.82 14.12 -13.79
CA VAL A 272 0.07 14.18 -15.04
C VAL A 272 -0.39 12.80 -15.43
N MET A 273 -1.47 12.73 -16.17
CA MET A 273 -2.06 11.48 -16.62
C MET A 273 -2.25 11.52 -18.13
N SER A 274 -1.87 10.43 -18.78
CA SER A 274 -2.17 10.15 -20.19
C SER A 274 -3.07 8.94 -20.30
N ILE A 275 -4.02 8.97 -21.21
CA ILE A 275 -4.93 7.88 -21.53
C ILE A 275 -4.76 7.58 -23.01
N CYS A 276 -4.48 6.33 -23.34
CA CYS A 276 -4.23 5.88 -24.71
C CYS A 276 -4.73 4.44 -24.91
N ASN A 277 -5.15 4.14 -26.13
CA ASN A 277 -5.45 2.79 -26.58
C ASN A 277 -4.16 2.10 -27.03
#